data_79c2edf1f2706e3b597da4716fa2e2e2
#
_entry.id   79c2edf1f2706e3b597da4716fa2e2e2
#
_cell.length_a   1.000
_cell.length_b   1.000
_cell.length_c   1.000
_cell.angle_alpha   90.00
_cell.angle_beta   90.00
_cell.angle_gamma   90.00
#
_symmetry.space_group_name_H-M   'P 1'
#
loop_
_entity.id
_entity.type
_entity.pdbx_description
1 polymer ?
#
loop_
_entity_poly.entity_id
_entity_poly.type
_entity_poly.pdbx_seq_one_letter_code
_entity_poly.pdbx_strand_id
1 'polypeptide(L)'
;MYRHLLVTVDAMPGGIDAVGHALELARAVGARVTFVLSGAAPDSRLSGARMPEHGAKVEAAARAQGLSHVIAGAGHPGAGQPGAGALARSLGCDLIGVAALPRDATAAACTQRRALLATSGVPVLVCPARHAPAEVRVMARCLAAHRALGERLQALMTASEGANANADADGTPTALASLAALQRARFGTSAEARLFTALRRRAESTAAELDELDRQRRRDAHALDALARLAADGVPSAAFDAALAVYAHGAFEQMGRMEGVIFPAARRYLGDADWIELDTPPASGAAATPPGAQEPDDA
;
A
#
# COMPACT_ATOMS: atom_id res chain seq x y z
N MET A 1 0.38 30.79 1.23
CA MET A 1 0.71 29.61 0.38
C MET A 1 1.29 28.56 1.29
N TYR A 2 0.79 27.34 1.27
CA TYR A 2 1.26 26.27 2.16
C TYR A 2 2.68 25.84 1.78
N ARG A 3 3.57 25.70 2.77
CA ARG A 3 4.98 25.33 2.58
C ARG A 3 5.36 24.03 3.26
N HIS A 4 4.61 23.65 4.29
CA HIS A 4 4.89 22.47 5.06
C HIS A 4 3.60 21.78 5.53
N LEU A 5 3.31 20.61 4.99
CA LEU A 5 2.14 19.81 5.33
C LEU A 5 2.51 18.78 6.40
N LEU A 6 1.64 18.61 7.40
CA LEU A 6 1.67 17.44 8.28
C LEU A 6 0.53 16.51 7.88
N VAL A 7 0.81 15.25 7.62
CA VAL A 7 -0.20 14.25 7.21
C VAL A 7 -0.23 13.14 8.24
N THR A 8 -1.40 12.92 8.83
CA THR A 8 -1.58 11.77 9.72
C THR A 8 -1.94 10.54 8.90
N VAL A 9 -1.18 9.48 9.10
CA VAL A 9 -1.40 8.17 8.48
C VAL A 9 -1.74 7.20 9.58
N ASP A 10 -2.97 6.74 9.59
CA ASP A 10 -3.45 5.74 10.53
C ASP A 10 -3.68 4.40 9.81
N ALA A 11 -3.79 3.32 10.58
CA ALA A 11 -4.05 2.00 10.05
C ALA A 11 -5.50 1.80 9.57
N MET A 12 -6.33 2.86 9.64
CA MET A 12 -7.72 2.79 9.20
C MET A 12 -7.83 2.79 7.68
N PRO A 13 -8.84 2.12 7.14
CA PRO A 13 -9.17 2.24 5.72
C PRO A 13 -9.36 3.72 5.35
N GLY A 14 -8.60 4.21 4.38
CA GLY A 14 -8.63 5.63 3.98
C GLY A 14 -7.47 6.47 4.50
N GLY A 15 -6.69 6.00 5.49
CA GLY A 15 -5.49 6.71 5.93
C GLY A 15 -4.49 6.93 4.78
N ILE A 16 -4.33 5.95 3.94
CA ILE A 16 -3.48 6.05 2.75
C ILE A 16 -4.08 6.94 1.66
N ASP A 17 -5.40 7.10 1.59
CA ASP A 17 -6.05 8.03 0.65
C ASP A 17 -5.70 9.48 0.96
N ALA A 18 -5.57 9.82 2.24
CA ALA A 18 -5.10 11.13 2.67
C ALA A 18 -3.67 11.41 2.21
N VAL A 19 -2.82 10.38 2.18
CA VAL A 19 -1.44 10.48 1.66
C VAL A 19 -1.45 10.89 0.19
N GLY A 20 -2.23 10.24 -0.66
CA GLY A 20 -2.32 10.57 -2.07
C GLY A 20 -2.73 12.02 -2.31
N HIS A 21 -3.80 12.47 -1.67
CA HIS A 21 -4.27 13.87 -1.78
C HIS A 21 -3.25 14.88 -1.27
N ALA A 22 -2.61 14.58 -0.14
CA ALA A 22 -1.60 15.46 0.44
C ALA A 22 -0.35 15.57 -0.43
N LEU A 23 0.09 14.47 -1.06
CA LEU A 23 1.21 14.47 -1.99
C LEU A 23 0.90 15.27 -3.27
N GLU A 24 -0.30 15.11 -3.84
CA GLU A 24 -0.74 15.91 -4.98
C GLU A 24 -0.76 17.40 -4.64
N LEU A 25 -1.33 17.76 -3.49
CA LEU A 25 -1.34 19.15 -3.04
C LEU A 25 0.07 19.68 -2.81
N ALA A 26 0.92 18.94 -2.09
CA ALA A 26 2.29 19.32 -1.81
C ALA A 26 3.09 19.57 -3.10
N ARG A 27 2.93 18.69 -4.08
CA ARG A 27 3.54 18.86 -5.40
C ARG A 27 3.04 20.11 -6.12
N ALA A 28 1.73 20.36 -6.10
CA ALA A 28 1.12 21.51 -6.78
C ALA A 28 1.58 22.85 -6.20
N VAL A 29 1.86 22.90 -4.88
CA VAL A 29 2.25 24.14 -4.18
C VAL A 29 3.74 24.21 -3.85
N GLY A 30 4.52 23.18 -4.16
CA GLY A 30 5.95 23.11 -3.85
C GLY A 30 6.24 22.96 -2.35
N ALA A 31 5.37 22.27 -1.60
CA ALA A 31 5.51 22.10 -0.15
C ALA A 31 6.26 20.82 0.21
N ARG A 32 6.93 20.83 1.36
CA ARG A 32 7.45 19.63 2.00
C ARG A 32 6.36 18.92 2.82
N VAL A 33 6.52 17.64 3.09
CA VAL A 33 5.53 16.86 3.83
C VAL A 33 6.19 16.14 5.02
N THR A 34 5.55 16.23 6.18
CA THR A 34 5.85 15.38 7.34
C THR A 34 4.72 14.40 7.55
N PHE A 35 5.02 13.12 7.48
CA PHE A 35 4.06 12.06 7.77
C PHE A 35 4.17 11.64 9.23
N VAL A 36 3.01 11.51 9.88
CA VAL A 36 2.89 11.04 11.25
C VAL A 36 2.16 9.70 11.24
N LEU A 37 2.88 8.63 11.54
CA LEU A 37 2.33 7.28 11.58
C LEU A 37 1.72 7.03 12.95
N SER A 38 0.40 6.83 13.01
CA SER A 38 -0.30 6.46 14.23
C SER A 38 -0.15 4.95 14.49
N GLY A 39 0.24 4.59 15.72
CA GLY A 39 0.37 3.18 16.12
C GLY A 39 1.74 2.55 15.89
N ALA A 40 2.70 3.27 15.31
CA ALA A 40 4.09 2.83 15.28
C ALA A 40 4.73 3.14 16.64
N ALA A 41 5.18 2.11 17.34
CA ALA A 41 6.05 2.33 18.49
C ALA A 41 7.34 3.04 18.03
N PRO A 42 7.84 4.03 18.78
CA PRO A 42 9.13 4.63 18.48
C PRO A 42 10.21 3.62 18.88
N ASP A 43 10.47 2.67 18.02
CA ASP A 43 11.57 1.75 18.25
C ASP A 43 12.85 2.41 17.71
N SER A 44 13.53 3.09 18.62
CA SER A 44 14.81 3.78 18.39
C SER A 44 15.94 2.82 17.99
N ARG A 45 15.68 1.52 17.92
CA ARG A 45 16.64 0.47 17.57
C ARG A 45 16.56 0.04 16.12
N LEU A 46 15.58 0.50 15.36
CA LEU A 46 15.38 0.16 13.95
C LEU A 46 15.98 1.22 13.02
N SER A 47 17.19 1.66 13.32
CA SER A 47 17.97 2.39 12.33
C SER A 47 18.35 1.42 11.21
N GLY A 48 17.57 1.37 10.17
CA GLY A 48 17.98 0.89 8.86
C GLY A 48 17.31 -0.33 8.28
N ALA A 49 16.63 -1.20 9.04
CA ALA A 49 16.21 -2.49 8.48
C ALA A 49 14.69 -2.76 8.44
N ARG A 50 13.86 -2.11 9.24
CA ARG A 50 12.44 -2.45 9.35
C ARG A 50 11.57 -1.23 9.61
N MET A 51 11.25 -0.51 8.53
CA MET A 51 10.16 0.45 8.62
C MET A 51 8.83 -0.31 8.73
N PRO A 52 7.92 0.14 9.61
CA PRO A 52 6.55 -0.38 9.60
C PRO A 52 5.98 -0.32 8.18
N GLU A 53 5.13 -1.29 7.81
CA GLU A 53 4.53 -1.37 6.47
C GLU A 53 4.05 -0.01 5.94
N HIS A 54 3.31 0.73 6.77
CA HIS A 54 2.82 2.06 6.39
C HIS A 54 3.93 3.09 6.18
N GLY A 55 5.02 3.01 6.92
CA GLY A 55 6.17 3.89 6.75
C GLY A 55 6.85 3.68 5.40
N ALA A 56 7.11 2.43 5.03
CA ALA A 56 7.71 2.08 3.74
C ALA A 56 6.82 2.51 2.56
N LYS A 57 5.50 2.32 2.66
CA LYS A 57 4.53 2.75 1.64
C LYS A 57 4.52 4.27 1.47
N VAL A 58 4.49 5.00 2.57
CA VAL A 58 4.47 6.48 2.55
C VAL A 58 5.78 7.04 2.01
N GLU A 59 6.91 6.47 2.41
CA GLU A 59 8.22 6.86 1.90
C GLU A 59 8.32 6.63 0.38
N ALA A 60 7.92 5.46 -0.08
CA ALA A 60 7.94 5.13 -1.50
C ALA A 60 7.05 6.08 -2.31
N ALA A 61 5.85 6.39 -1.80
CA ALA A 61 4.93 7.32 -2.44
C ALA A 61 5.52 8.75 -2.53
N ALA A 62 6.11 9.25 -1.44
CA ALA A 62 6.72 10.58 -1.42
C ALA A 62 7.95 10.66 -2.34
N ARG A 63 8.80 9.64 -2.33
CA ARG A 63 9.98 9.53 -3.19
C ARG A 63 9.59 9.50 -4.66
N ALA A 64 8.57 8.72 -5.04
CA ALA A 64 8.09 8.64 -6.41
C ALA A 64 7.52 9.99 -6.92
N GLN A 65 7.02 10.84 -6.02
CA GLN A 65 6.57 12.20 -6.35
C GLN A 65 7.70 13.24 -6.32
N GLY A 66 8.94 12.85 -6.00
CA GLY A 66 10.07 13.75 -5.87
C GLY A 66 9.93 14.77 -4.74
N LEU A 67 9.17 14.45 -3.69
CA LEU A 67 8.89 15.37 -2.59
C LEU A 67 9.89 15.21 -1.45
N SER A 68 10.32 16.34 -0.89
CA SER A 68 11.02 16.37 0.39
C SER A 68 10.06 15.97 1.50
N HIS A 69 10.40 14.92 2.24
CA HIS A 69 9.54 14.37 3.28
C HIS A 69 10.33 13.95 4.52
N VAL A 70 9.61 13.88 5.64
CA VAL A 70 10.07 13.33 6.91
C VAL A 70 8.98 12.38 7.42
N ILE A 71 9.39 11.24 7.98
CA ILE A 71 8.48 10.32 8.66
C ILE A 71 8.73 10.43 10.15
N ALA A 72 7.71 10.81 10.89
CA ALA A 72 7.72 10.86 12.34
C ALA A 72 6.82 9.78 12.90
N GLY A 73 7.32 8.95 13.80
CA GLY A 73 6.50 8.01 14.55
C GLY A 73 5.67 8.78 15.59
N ALA A 74 4.36 8.66 15.54
CA ALA A 74 3.54 8.99 16.70
C ALA A 74 3.51 7.73 17.58
N GLY A 75 4.11 7.80 18.75
CA GLY A 75 4.03 6.71 19.73
C GLY A 75 2.58 6.37 20.09
N HIS A 76 2.39 5.30 20.85
CA HIS A 76 1.08 4.85 21.29
C HIS A 76 0.27 5.99 21.92
N PRO A 77 -1.00 6.19 21.56
CA PRO A 77 -1.86 7.14 22.25
C PRO A 77 -2.07 6.67 23.69
N GLY A 78 -1.42 7.27 24.62
CA GLY A 78 -1.55 6.87 26.04
C GLY A 78 -0.55 7.53 26.98
N ALA A 79 0.60 7.96 26.53
CA ALA A 79 1.64 8.53 27.39
C ALA A 79 2.11 9.88 26.85
N GLY A 80 1.33 10.94 27.09
CA GLY A 80 1.83 12.32 27.02
C GLY A 80 2.33 12.82 25.66
N GLN A 81 2.00 12.14 24.56
CA GLN A 81 2.45 12.57 23.24
C GLN A 81 1.62 13.73 22.70
N PRO A 82 2.26 14.72 22.08
CA PRO A 82 1.56 15.86 21.52
C PRO A 82 0.62 15.41 20.41
N GLY A 83 -0.65 15.79 20.46
CA GLY A 83 -1.59 15.58 19.38
C GLY A 83 -1.11 16.22 18.07
N ALA A 84 -1.68 15.80 16.92
CA ALA A 84 -1.27 16.26 15.60
C ALA A 84 -1.21 17.79 15.46
N GLY A 85 -2.12 18.54 16.12
CA GLY A 85 -2.10 20.00 16.15
C GLY A 85 -0.90 20.58 16.88
N ALA A 86 -0.53 20.01 18.02
CA ALA A 86 0.65 20.45 18.77
C ALA A 86 1.94 20.13 18.01
N LEU A 87 2.00 18.95 17.40
CA LEU A 87 3.13 18.54 16.56
C LEU A 87 3.25 19.42 15.32
N ALA A 88 2.16 19.75 14.65
CA ALA A 88 2.16 20.65 13.51
C ALA A 88 2.75 22.02 13.86
N ARG A 89 2.36 22.57 15.01
CA ARG A 89 2.92 23.84 15.50
C ARG A 89 4.42 23.73 15.83
N SER A 90 4.84 22.67 16.52
CA SER A 90 6.26 22.47 16.89
C SER A 90 7.17 22.29 15.68
N LEU A 91 6.66 21.70 14.60
CA LEU A 91 7.40 21.48 13.35
C LEU A 91 7.26 22.65 12.36
N GLY A 92 6.46 23.66 12.69
CA GLY A 92 6.18 24.80 11.80
C GLY A 92 5.41 24.37 10.55
N CYS A 93 4.51 23.38 10.68
CA CYS A 93 3.58 23.01 9.62
C CYS A 93 2.45 24.03 9.53
N ASP A 94 2.05 24.36 8.33
CA ASP A 94 1.01 25.36 8.04
C ASP A 94 -0.28 24.76 7.47
N LEU A 95 -0.34 23.43 7.33
CA LEU A 95 -1.52 22.67 6.98
C LEU A 95 -1.44 21.27 7.57
N ILE A 96 -2.56 20.74 8.08
CA ILE A 96 -2.69 19.35 8.54
C ILE A 96 -3.62 18.60 7.58
N GLY A 97 -3.14 17.52 6.98
CA GLY A 97 -3.93 16.60 6.16
C GLY A 97 -4.38 15.39 6.98
N VAL A 98 -5.65 15.05 6.90
CA VAL A 98 -6.28 13.92 7.60
C VAL A 98 -7.27 13.20 6.69
N ALA A 99 -7.41 11.90 6.81
CA ALA A 99 -8.47 11.15 6.12
C ALA A 99 -9.85 11.54 6.64
N ALA A 100 -10.88 11.52 5.80
CA ALA A 100 -12.25 11.61 6.26
C ALA A 100 -12.60 10.42 7.18
N LEU A 101 -13.36 10.67 8.23
CA LEU A 101 -13.85 9.58 9.06
C LEU A 101 -14.92 8.77 8.31
N PRO A 102 -14.90 7.45 8.42
CA PRO A 102 -15.96 6.61 7.88
C PRO A 102 -17.31 6.90 8.59
N ARG A 103 -18.42 6.52 7.97
CA ARG A 103 -19.77 6.80 8.50
C ARG A 103 -20.03 6.10 9.84
N ASP A 104 -19.40 4.96 10.05
CA ASP A 104 -19.46 4.13 11.26
C ASP A 104 -18.31 4.41 12.24
N ALA A 105 -17.66 5.56 12.10
CA ALA A 105 -16.58 5.95 12.98
C ALA A 105 -17.01 5.96 14.45
N THR A 106 -16.13 5.50 15.33
CA THR A 106 -16.39 5.48 16.77
C THR A 106 -16.60 6.89 17.34
N ALA A 107 -17.35 7.01 18.41
CA ALA A 107 -17.55 8.28 19.12
C ALA A 107 -16.21 8.92 19.56
N ALA A 108 -15.25 8.09 19.94
CA ALA A 108 -13.91 8.52 20.31
C ALA A 108 -13.18 9.17 19.12
N ALA A 109 -13.20 8.54 17.93
CA ALA A 109 -12.60 9.08 16.71
C ALA A 109 -13.27 10.41 16.30
N CYS A 110 -14.59 10.51 16.41
CA CYS A 110 -15.32 11.75 16.14
C CYS A 110 -14.93 12.86 17.12
N THR A 111 -14.80 12.54 18.40
CA THR A 111 -14.39 13.50 19.43
C THR A 111 -12.95 13.98 19.20
N GLN A 112 -12.03 13.07 18.90
CA GLN A 112 -10.65 13.40 18.58
C GLN A 112 -10.56 14.30 17.34
N ARG A 113 -11.34 14.02 16.30
CA ARG A 113 -11.41 14.85 15.09
C ARG A 113 -11.94 16.25 15.38
N ARG A 114 -13.00 16.37 16.17
CA ARG A 114 -13.53 17.66 16.61
C ARG A 114 -12.51 18.46 17.41
N ALA A 115 -11.84 17.81 18.35
CA ALA A 115 -10.78 18.44 19.12
C ALA A 115 -9.64 18.96 18.21
N LEU A 116 -9.21 18.15 17.24
CA LEU A 116 -8.21 18.59 16.27
C LEU A 116 -8.67 19.83 15.49
N LEU A 117 -9.88 19.82 14.95
CA LEU A 117 -10.43 20.95 14.19
C LEU A 117 -10.55 22.23 15.05
N ALA A 118 -10.91 22.08 16.34
CA ALA A 118 -11.10 23.20 17.24
C ALA A 118 -9.78 23.79 17.80
N THR A 119 -8.76 22.96 17.97
CA THR A 119 -7.56 23.35 18.75
C THR A 119 -6.24 23.27 17.96
N SER A 120 -6.25 22.87 16.69
CA SER A 120 -5.04 22.75 15.89
C SER A 120 -4.23 24.03 15.77
N GLY A 121 -4.91 25.18 15.68
CA GLY A 121 -4.29 26.47 15.39
C GLY A 121 -3.71 26.59 13.98
N VAL A 122 -3.89 25.56 13.15
CA VAL A 122 -3.52 25.47 11.73
C VAL A 122 -4.70 24.95 10.93
N PRO A 123 -4.86 25.34 9.66
CA PRO A 123 -5.88 24.77 8.78
C PRO A 123 -5.79 23.25 8.71
N VAL A 124 -6.96 22.60 8.63
CA VAL A 124 -7.06 21.13 8.53
C VAL A 124 -7.76 20.78 7.22
N LEU A 125 -7.05 20.05 6.36
CA LEU A 125 -7.58 19.45 5.13
C LEU A 125 -8.13 18.07 5.46
N VAL A 126 -9.43 17.90 5.32
CA VAL A 126 -10.08 16.59 5.40
C VAL A 126 -10.15 16.02 3.99
N CYS A 127 -9.40 14.96 3.74
CA CYS A 127 -9.35 14.29 2.45
C CYS A 127 -10.53 13.32 2.34
N PRO A 128 -11.54 13.61 1.50
CA PRO A 128 -12.70 12.74 1.38
C PRO A 128 -12.30 11.45 0.66
N ALA A 129 -12.91 10.34 1.07
CA ALA A 129 -12.96 9.17 0.22
C ALA A 129 -13.90 9.47 -0.97
N ARG A 130 -13.45 9.33 -2.21
CA ARG A 130 -14.29 9.46 -3.40
C ARG A 130 -15.16 8.22 -3.60
N HIS A 131 -16.31 8.37 -4.26
CA HIS A 131 -17.36 7.36 -4.16
C HIS A 131 -18.19 7.15 -5.43
N ALA A 132 -17.55 6.90 -6.56
CA ALA A 132 -18.27 6.08 -7.54
C ALA A 132 -18.35 4.65 -6.95
N PRO A 133 -19.53 4.00 -6.83
CA PRO A 133 -19.63 2.69 -6.19
C PRO A 133 -18.70 1.63 -6.79
N ALA A 134 -18.48 1.69 -8.10
CA ALA A 134 -17.55 0.80 -8.80
C ALA A 134 -16.08 1.09 -8.42
N GLU A 135 -15.66 2.36 -8.37
CA GLU A 135 -14.34 2.78 -7.91
C GLU A 135 -14.05 2.24 -6.50
N VAL A 136 -14.98 2.46 -5.56
CA VAL A 136 -14.84 1.99 -4.17
C VAL A 136 -14.62 0.49 -4.11
N ARG A 137 -15.38 -0.29 -4.89
CA ARG A 137 -15.23 -1.76 -4.90
C ARG A 137 -13.91 -2.21 -5.51
N VAL A 138 -13.48 -1.59 -6.61
CA VAL A 138 -12.19 -1.90 -7.25
C VAL A 138 -11.04 -1.58 -6.29
N MET A 139 -11.03 -0.38 -5.71
CA MET A 139 -10.01 0.03 -4.75
C MET A 139 -10.00 -0.85 -3.52
N ALA A 140 -11.17 -1.20 -2.98
CA ALA A 140 -11.28 -2.10 -1.83
C ALA A 140 -10.66 -3.48 -2.11
N ARG A 141 -10.85 -4.03 -3.33
CA ARG A 141 -10.21 -5.30 -3.75
C ARG A 141 -8.69 -5.18 -3.83
N CYS A 142 -8.17 -4.11 -4.43
CA CYS A 142 -6.72 -3.88 -4.48
C CYS A 142 -6.12 -3.74 -3.08
N LEU A 143 -6.72 -2.91 -2.23
CA LEU A 143 -6.26 -2.70 -0.86
C LEU A 143 -6.39 -3.98 0.01
N ALA A 144 -7.41 -4.80 -0.21
CA ALA A 144 -7.53 -6.09 0.47
C ALA A 144 -6.40 -7.05 0.07
N ALA A 145 -6.02 -7.07 -1.21
CA ALA A 145 -4.89 -7.87 -1.68
C ALA A 145 -3.55 -7.38 -1.10
N HIS A 146 -3.34 -6.06 -1.01
CA HIS A 146 -2.17 -5.47 -0.36
C HIS A 146 -2.11 -5.85 1.13
N ARG A 147 -3.25 -5.77 1.83
CA ARG A 147 -3.33 -6.14 3.24
C ARG A 147 -2.99 -7.60 3.46
N ALA A 148 -3.60 -8.50 2.68
CA ALA A 148 -3.32 -9.94 2.77
C ALA A 148 -1.84 -10.25 2.52
N LEU A 149 -1.20 -9.56 1.58
CA LEU A 149 0.23 -9.68 1.33
C LEU A 149 1.06 -9.18 2.51
N GLY A 150 0.75 -7.98 3.02
CA GLY A 150 1.45 -7.39 4.17
C GLY A 150 1.35 -8.24 5.42
N GLU A 151 0.15 -8.76 5.74
CA GLU A 151 -0.07 -9.68 6.87
C GLU A 151 0.76 -10.96 6.74
N ARG A 152 0.85 -11.53 5.53
CA ARG A 152 1.65 -12.73 5.28
C ARG A 152 3.15 -12.46 5.42
N LEU A 153 3.62 -11.33 4.89
CA LEU A 153 5.02 -10.91 5.04
C LEU A 153 5.38 -10.67 6.51
N GLN A 154 4.52 -9.97 7.23
CA GLN A 154 4.74 -9.70 8.65
C GLN A 154 4.79 -11.00 9.47
N ALA A 155 3.90 -11.95 9.19
CA ALA A 155 3.92 -13.25 9.85
C ALA A 155 5.23 -14.02 9.59
N LEU A 156 5.71 -14.05 8.35
CA LEU A 156 6.99 -14.67 7.99
C LEU A 156 8.17 -14.00 8.69
N MET A 157 8.21 -12.67 8.73
CA MET A 157 9.27 -11.92 9.40
C MET A 157 9.28 -12.17 10.91
N THR A 158 8.10 -12.23 11.54
CA THR A 158 7.98 -12.51 12.98
C THR A 158 8.40 -13.96 13.29
N ALA A 159 8.04 -14.93 12.47
CA ALA A 159 8.46 -16.31 12.63
C ALA A 159 9.98 -16.46 12.51
N SER A 160 10.60 -15.76 11.58
CA SER A 160 12.06 -15.71 11.39
C SER A 160 12.80 -15.11 12.61
N GLU A 161 12.19 -14.17 13.34
CA GLU A 161 12.78 -13.54 14.52
C GLU A 161 12.62 -14.35 15.81
N GLY A 162 11.60 -15.19 15.86
CA GLY A 162 11.29 -16.01 17.05
C GLY A 162 12.33 -17.09 17.25
N ALA A 163 13.15 -16.97 18.29
CA ALA A 163 14.24 -17.88 18.64
C ALA A 163 13.81 -19.33 18.96
N ASN A 164 12.57 -19.72 18.76
CA ASN A 164 12.07 -21.10 18.89
C ASN A 164 12.16 -21.83 17.55
N ALA A 165 13.38 -22.06 17.13
CA ALA A 165 13.78 -22.67 15.86
C ALA A 165 13.22 -24.08 15.57
N ASN A 166 12.48 -24.69 16.48
CA ASN A 166 12.03 -26.07 16.34
C ASN A 166 10.55 -26.25 15.99
N ALA A 167 9.75 -25.18 15.96
CA ALA A 167 8.30 -25.32 15.79
C ALA A 167 7.79 -25.02 14.37
N ASP A 168 8.52 -24.25 13.54
CA ASP A 168 8.00 -23.68 12.30
C ASP A 168 8.79 -24.01 11.02
N ALA A 169 9.79 -24.89 11.06
CA ALA A 169 10.53 -25.27 9.85
C ALA A 169 9.61 -25.81 8.75
N ASP A 170 8.60 -26.59 9.12
CA ASP A 170 7.62 -27.16 8.18
C ASP A 170 6.58 -26.14 7.69
N GLY A 171 6.36 -25.04 8.40
CA GLY A 171 5.40 -23.99 8.05
C GLY A 171 5.93 -22.98 7.00
N THR A 172 7.24 -22.74 6.99
CA THR A 172 7.86 -21.73 6.12
C THR A 172 7.66 -21.99 4.62
N PRO A 173 7.87 -23.21 4.07
CA PRO A 173 7.60 -23.48 2.66
C PRO A 173 6.13 -23.25 2.27
N THR A 174 5.19 -23.63 3.13
CA THR A 174 3.75 -23.41 2.92
C THR A 174 3.43 -21.90 2.93
N ALA A 175 4.01 -21.16 3.85
CA ALA A 175 3.83 -19.70 3.93
C ALA A 175 4.40 -18.99 2.69
N LEU A 176 5.57 -19.40 2.19
CA LEU A 176 6.16 -18.90 0.95
C LEU A 176 5.32 -19.26 -0.28
N ALA A 177 4.80 -20.49 -0.36
CA ALA A 177 3.90 -20.89 -1.44
C ALA A 177 2.61 -20.06 -1.43
N SER A 178 2.05 -19.78 -0.25
CA SER A 178 0.90 -18.88 -0.08
C SER A 178 1.23 -17.45 -0.52
N LEU A 179 2.39 -16.94 -0.15
CA LEU A 179 2.88 -15.61 -0.56
C LEU A 179 3.03 -15.53 -2.10
N ALA A 180 3.63 -16.53 -2.71
CA ALA A 180 3.76 -16.63 -4.17
C ALA A 180 2.41 -16.71 -4.87
N ALA A 181 1.43 -17.40 -4.28
CA ALA A 181 0.06 -17.45 -4.80
C ALA A 181 -0.63 -16.08 -4.74
N LEU A 182 -0.49 -15.35 -3.63
CA LEU A 182 -1.00 -13.98 -3.48
C LEU A 182 -0.38 -13.03 -4.51
N GLN A 183 0.93 -13.09 -4.71
CA GLN A 183 1.61 -12.26 -5.70
C GLN A 183 1.14 -12.58 -7.13
N ARG A 184 1.03 -13.86 -7.48
CA ARG A 184 0.51 -14.25 -8.80
C ARG A 184 -0.93 -13.80 -9.02
N ALA A 185 -1.77 -13.90 -7.99
CA ALA A 185 -3.16 -13.44 -8.07
C ALA A 185 -3.25 -11.92 -8.29
N ARG A 186 -2.41 -11.13 -7.62
CA ARG A 186 -2.35 -9.68 -7.83
C ARG A 186 -1.99 -9.30 -9.27
N PHE A 187 -1.07 -10.03 -9.88
CA PHE A 187 -0.48 -9.64 -11.17
C PHE A 187 -1.11 -10.35 -12.37
N GLY A 188 -2.00 -11.28 -12.16
CA GLY A 188 -2.71 -12.01 -13.21
C GLY A 188 -3.94 -11.28 -13.73
N THR A 189 -5.11 -11.87 -13.51
CA THR A 189 -6.41 -11.33 -13.93
C THR A 189 -7.05 -10.42 -12.87
N SER A 190 -6.28 -9.99 -11.89
CA SER A 190 -6.78 -9.20 -10.77
C SER A 190 -7.21 -7.79 -11.17
N ALA A 191 -7.94 -7.14 -10.27
CA ALA A 191 -8.33 -5.74 -10.44
C ALA A 191 -7.12 -4.82 -10.68
N GLU A 192 -5.98 -5.13 -10.06
CA GLU A 192 -4.73 -4.36 -10.16
C GLU A 192 -4.12 -4.44 -11.58
N ALA A 193 -4.02 -5.64 -12.16
CA ALA A 193 -3.51 -5.81 -13.53
C ALA A 193 -4.40 -5.11 -14.57
N ARG A 194 -5.71 -5.19 -14.37
CA ARG A 194 -6.69 -4.50 -15.23
C ARG A 194 -6.60 -2.98 -15.09
N LEU A 195 -6.37 -2.50 -13.87
CA LEU A 195 -6.15 -1.08 -13.58
C LEU A 195 -4.92 -0.54 -14.34
N PHE A 196 -3.81 -1.28 -14.36
CA PHE A 196 -2.62 -0.92 -15.14
C PHE A 196 -2.95 -0.77 -16.62
N THR A 197 -3.69 -1.74 -17.17
CA THR A 197 -4.11 -1.71 -18.58
C THR A 197 -5.00 -0.51 -18.88
N ALA A 198 -5.93 -0.18 -18.01
CA ALA A 198 -6.80 0.99 -18.16
C ALA A 198 -6.01 2.30 -18.10
N LEU A 199 -5.09 2.42 -17.13
CA LEU A 199 -4.23 3.61 -16.99
C LEU A 199 -3.30 3.81 -18.19
N ARG A 200 -2.69 2.77 -18.72
CA ARG A 200 -1.85 2.87 -19.93
C ARG A 200 -2.60 3.45 -21.11
N ARG A 201 -3.92 3.22 -21.21
CA ARG A 201 -4.78 3.77 -22.27
C ARG A 201 -5.20 5.22 -22.03
N ARG A 202 -5.27 5.67 -20.78
CA ARG A 202 -5.85 6.97 -20.40
C ARG A 202 -4.86 8.00 -19.92
N ALA A 203 -3.69 7.59 -19.44
CA ALA A 203 -2.77 8.46 -18.71
C ALA A 203 -1.31 8.19 -19.10
N GLU A 204 -0.86 8.75 -20.21
CA GLU A 204 0.52 8.66 -20.68
C GLU A 204 1.53 9.11 -19.61
N SER A 205 1.16 10.09 -18.79
CA SER A 205 1.99 10.60 -17.69
C SER A 205 2.31 9.56 -16.61
N THR A 206 1.59 8.44 -16.57
CA THR A 206 1.85 7.34 -15.64
C THR A 206 2.71 6.23 -16.23
N ALA A 207 3.03 6.27 -17.52
CA ALA A 207 3.70 5.17 -18.22
C ALA A 207 5.03 4.78 -17.59
N ALA A 208 5.89 5.76 -17.27
CA ALA A 208 7.19 5.51 -16.66
C ALA A 208 7.07 4.81 -15.28
N GLU A 209 6.09 5.21 -14.47
CA GLU A 209 5.84 4.61 -13.16
C GLU A 209 5.30 3.18 -13.29
N LEU A 210 4.37 2.95 -14.23
CA LEU A 210 3.87 1.61 -14.53
C LEU A 210 4.96 0.68 -15.03
N ASP A 211 5.89 1.19 -15.86
CA ASP A 211 7.03 0.41 -16.35
C ASP A 211 8.02 0.06 -15.22
N GLU A 212 8.25 0.97 -14.28
CA GLU A 212 9.07 0.67 -13.10
C GLU A 212 8.42 -0.37 -12.20
N LEU A 213 7.12 -0.27 -11.96
CA LEU A 213 6.36 -1.28 -11.21
C LEU A 213 6.43 -2.66 -11.89
N ASP A 214 6.36 -2.71 -13.22
CA ASP A 214 6.50 -3.97 -13.98
C ASP A 214 7.93 -4.54 -13.88
N ARG A 215 8.96 -3.70 -13.84
CA ARG A 215 10.34 -4.14 -13.58
C ARG A 215 10.49 -4.68 -12.16
N GLN A 216 9.93 -3.99 -11.18
CA GLN A 216 9.96 -4.42 -9.77
C GLN A 216 9.25 -5.75 -9.58
N ARG A 217 8.07 -5.96 -10.20
CA ARG A 217 7.36 -7.24 -10.18
C ARG A 217 8.21 -8.41 -10.64
N ARG A 218 9.00 -8.23 -11.70
CA ARG A 218 9.91 -9.28 -12.18
C ARG A 218 11.03 -9.55 -11.18
N ARG A 219 11.61 -8.51 -10.57
CA ARG A 219 12.61 -8.67 -9.50
C ARG A 219 12.03 -9.43 -8.29
N ASP A 220 10.82 -9.08 -7.88
CA ASP A 220 10.13 -9.72 -6.76
C ASP A 220 9.84 -11.21 -7.02
N ALA A 221 9.47 -11.57 -8.25
CA ALA A 221 9.29 -12.97 -8.62
C ALA A 221 10.59 -13.77 -8.48
N HIS A 222 11.72 -13.25 -8.99
CA HIS A 222 13.02 -13.88 -8.82
C HIS A 222 13.46 -13.95 -7.35
N ALA A 223 13.15 -12.93 -6.56
CA ALA A 223 13.46 -12.91 -5.13
C ALA A 223 12.66 -13.96 -4.36
N LEU A 224 11.37 -14.18 -4.71
CA LEU A 224 10.57 -15.26 -4.14
C LEU A 224 11.11 -16.64 -4.48
N ASP A 225 11.55 -16.86 -5.71
CA ASP A 225 12.19 -18.11 -6.11
C ASP A 225 13.50 -18.35 -5.34
N ALA A 226 14.27 -17.30 -5.08
CA ALA A 226 15.47 -17.39 -4.27
C ALA A 226 15.16 -17.73 -2.80
N LEU A 227 14.13 -17.09 -2.22
CA LEU A 227 13.65 -17.41 -0.87
C LEU A 227 13.17 -18.86 -0.74
N ALA A 228 12.47 -19.38 -1.76
CA ALA A 228 12.03 -20.77 -1.77
C ALA A 228 13.21 -21.74 -1.78
N ARG A 229 14.29 -21.44 -2.53
CA ARG A 229 15.53 -22.25 -2.51
C ARG A 229 16.20 -22.20 -1.14
N LEU A 230 16.38 -21.01 -0.57
CA LEU A 230 16.98 -20.87 0.76
C LEU A 230 16.17 -21.60 1.85
N ALA A 231 14.86 -21.60 1.74
CA ALA A 231 14.00 -22.35 2.66
C ALA A 231 14.14 -23.87 2.50
N ALA A 232 14.36 -24.36 1.28
CA ALA A 232 14.62 -25.78 1.01
C ALA A 232 15.98 -26.26 1.54
N ASP A 233 16.98 -25.36 1.58
CA ASP A 233 18.32 -25.65 2.14
C ASP A 233 18.32 -25.69 3.69
N GLY A 234 17.24 -25.27 4.32
CA GLY A 234 17.00 -25.32 5.77
C GLY A 234 16.82 -23.94 6.41
N VAL A 235 15.79 -23.85 7.27
CA VAL A 235 15.46 -22.68 8.10
C VAL A 235 15.51 -23.08 9.56
N PRO A 236 16.00 -22.26 10.49
CA PRO A 236 16.41 -20.86 10.34
C PRO A 236 17.81 -20.69 9.71
N SER A 237 17.95 -19.64 8.90
CA SER A 237 19.26 -19.25 8.37
C SER A 237 19.38 -17.74 8.21
N ALA A 238 20.52 -17.17 8.55
CA ALA A 238 20.78 -15.72 8.42
C ALA A 238 20.66 -15.26 6.94
N ALA A 239 20.95 -16.12 5.98
CA ALA A 239 20.79 -15.83 4.56
C ALA A 239 19.31 -15.70 4.17
N PHE A 240 18.46 -16.60 4.68
CA PHE A 240 17.03 -16.53 4.48
C PHE A 240 16.44 -15.25 5.10
N ASP A 241 16.79 -14.94 6.34
CA ASP A 241 16.30 -13.75 7.05
C ASP A 241 16.67 -12.46 6.33
N ALA A 242 17.93 -12.35 5.88
CA ALA A 242 18.38 -11.19 5.12
C ALA A 242 17.64 -11.06 3.77
N ALA A 243 17.45 -12.17 3.06
CA ALA A 243 16.74 -12.18 1.79
C ALA A 243 15.23 -11.85 1.98
N LEU A 244 14.61 -12.37 3.03
CA LEU A 244 13.21 -12.06 3.38
C LEU A 244 13.03 -10.58 3.72
N ALA A 245 13.94 -9.98 4.48
CA ALA A 245 13.89 -8.57 4.80
C ALA A 245 14.00 -7.68 3.55
N VAL A 246 14.89 -8.01 2.62
CA VAL A 246 15.04 -7.30 1.34
C VAL A 246 13.78 -7.43 0.49
N TYR A 247 13.24 -8.64 0.37
CA TYR A 247 12.00 -8.88 -0.37
C TYR A 247 10.82 -8.13 0.23
N ALA A 248 10.63 -8.19 1.55
CA ALA A 248 9.55 -7.50 2.24
C ALA A 248 9.62 -5.97 2.02
N HIS A 249 10.83 -5.42 2.12
CA HIS A 249 11.03 -3.99 1.85
C HIS A 249 10.61 -3.62 0.42
N GLY A 250 11.03 -4.39 -0.58
CA GLY A 250 10.63 -4.18 -1.98
C GLY A 250 9.12 -4.30 -2.20
N ALA A 251 8.48 -5.29 -1.58
CA ALA A 251 7.04 -5.47 -1.66
C ALA A 251 6.26 -4.30 -1.02
N PHE A 252 6.71 -3.80 0.13
CA PHE A 252 6.09 -2.63 0.77
C PHE A 252 6.33 -1.36 -0.05
N GLU A 253 7.51 -1.19 -0.63
CA GLU A 253 7.79 -0.09 -1.56
C GLU A 253 6.85 -0.12 -2.75
N GLN A 254 6.67 -1.27 -3.38
CA GLN A 254 5.75 -1.44 -4.50
C GLN A 254 4.31 -1.09 -4.12
N MET A 255 3.82 -1.60 -2.98
CA MET A 255 2.48 -1.25 -2.49
C MET A 255 2.34 0.24 -2.19
N GLY A 256 3.38 0.88 -1.64
CA GLY A 256 3.41 2.32 -1.40
C GLY A 256 3.31 3.14 -2.69
N ARG A 257 4.02 2.74 -3.75
CA ARG A 257 3.92 3.36 -5.08
C ARG A 257 2.53 3.19 -5.68
N MET A 258 1.94 2.00 -5.54
CA MET A 258 0.55 1.75 -5.97
C MET A 258 -0.43 2.68 -5.26
N GLU A 259 -0.37 2.71 -3.94
CA GLU A 259 -1.32 3.44 -3.11
C GLU A 259 -1.11 4.97 -3.16
N GLY A 260 0.15 5.42 -3.29
CA GLY A 260 0.50 6.84 -3.30
C GLY A 260 0.60 7.48 -4.68
N VAL A 261 0.71 6.72 -5.76
CA VAL A 261 0.88 7.26 -7.11
C VAL A 261 -0.17 6.72 -8.07
N ILE A 262 -0.28 5.40 -8.17
CA ILE A 262 -1.15 4.78 -9.19
C ILE A 262 -2.63 4.95 -8.85
N PHE A 263 -3.04 4.72 -7.60
CA PHE A 263 -4.44 4.88 -7.22
C PHE A 263 -4.93 6.34 -7.33
N PRO A 264 -4.18 7.36 -6.89
CA PRO A 264 -4.52 8.76 -7.17
C PRO A 264 -4.62 9.07 -8.67
N ALA A 265 -3.68 8.58 -9.47
CA ALA A 265 -3.72 8.75 -10.91
C ALA A 265 -4.96 8.07 -11.53
N ALA A 266 -5.29 6.86 -11.10
CA ALA A 266 -6.49 6.17 -11.56
C ALA A 266 -7.76 6.96 -11.26
N ARG A 267 -7.88 7.51 -10.06
CA ARG A 267 -9.00 8.38 -9.68
C ARG A 267 -9.09 9.65 -10.53
N ARG A 268 -7.96 10.14 -10.99
CA ARG A 268 -7.89 11.36 -11.79
C ARG A 268 -8.23 11.13 -13.26
N TYR A 269 -7.78 10.03 -13.84
CA TYR A 269 -7.80 9.82 -15.28
C TYR A 269 -8.84 8.81 -15.75
N LEU A 270 -9.34 7.92 -14.89
CA LEU A 270 -10.38 6.96 -15.23
C LEU A 270 -11.77 7.57 -14.99
N GLY A 271 -12.65 7.40 -15.96
CA GLY A 271 -14.05 7.81 -15.86
C GLY A 271 -14.93 6.67 -15.30
N ASP A 272 -16.20 6.98 -15.06
CA ASP A 272 -17.16 6.03 -14.49
C ASP A 272 -17.29 4.75 -15.33
N ALA A 273 -17.23 4.86 -16.67
CA ALA A 273 -17.27 3.70 -17.54
C ALA A 273 -16.08 2.76 -17.35
N ASP A 274 -14.87 3.32 -17.18
CA ASP A 274 -13.66 2.54 -16.91
C ASP A 274 -13.78 1.82 -15.55
N TRP A 275 -14.31 2.50 -14.52
CA TRP A 275 -14.53 1.91 -13.20
C TRP A 275 -15.57 0.78 -13.22
N ILE A 276 -16.66 0.93 -13.99
CA ILE A 276 -17.67 -0.12 -14.17
C ILE A 276 -17.05 -1.33 -14.89
N GLU A 277 -16.27 -1.10 -15.94
CA GLU A 277 -15.53 -2.18 -16.62
C GLU A 277 -14.60 -2.92 -15.65
N LEU A 278 -13.81 -2.20 -14.85
CA LEU A 278 -12.90 -2.77 -13.88
C LEU A 278 -13.60 -3.54 -12.74
N ASP A 279 -14.80 -3.11 -12.37
CA ASP A 279 -15.60 -3.75 -11.32
C ASP A 279 -16.25 -5.05 -11.80
N THR A 280 -16.54 -5.16 -13.09
CA THR A 280 -17.10 -6.37 -13.69
C THR A 280 -16.08 -7.51 -13.65
N PRO A 281 -16.41 -8.69 -13.09
CA PRO A 281 -15.51 -9.83 -13.13
C PRO A 281 -15.13 -10.14 -14.60
N PRO A 282 -13.90 -10.57 -14.88
CA PRO A 282 -13.58 -11.07 -16.21
C PRO A 282 -14.54 -12.22 -16.51
N ALA A 283 -15.14 -12.22 -17.69
CA ALA A 283 -16.00 -13.32 -18.12
C ALA A 283 -15.22 -14.63 -17.90
N SER A 284 -15.72 -15.49 -17.01
CA SER A 284 -15.15 -16.81 -16.77
C SER A 284 -15.03 -17.47 -18.13
N GLY A 285 -13.79 -17.76 -18.57
CA GLY A 285 -13.51 -18.15 -19.93
C GLY A 285 -14.54 -19.16 -20.43
N ALA A 286 -15.25 -18.80 -21.47
CA ALA A 286 -15.84 -19.80 -22.32
C ALA A 286 -14.70 -20.77 -22.64
N ALA A 287 -14.81 -22.00 -22.14
CA ALA A 287 -13.93 -23.07 -22.50
C ALA A 287 -13.83 -23.03 -24.03
N ALA A 288 -12.64 -22.80 -24.55
CA ALA A 288 -12.39 -22.86 -25.96
C ALA A 288 -12.83 -24.25 -26.39
N THR A 289 -13.97 -24.34 -27.00
CA THR A 289 -14.41 -25.54 -27.73
C THR A 289 -13.34 -25.79 -28.78
N PRO A 290 -12.63 -26.92 -28.75
CA PRO A 290 -11.65 -27.20 -29.79
C PRO A 290 -12.34 -27.20 -31.13
N PRO A 291 -11.78 -26.56 -32.18
CA PRO A 291 -12.38 -26.58 -33.51
C PRO A 291 -12.33 -27.99 -34.07
N GLY A 292 -13.52 -28.52 -34.36
CA GLY A 292 -13.75 -29.46 -35.44
C GLY A 292 -13.14 -30.86 -35.30
N ALA A 293 -13.89 -31.77 -34.69
CA ALA A 293 -13.93 -33.14 -35.21
C ALA A 293 -14.85 -33.10 -36.41
N GLN A 294 -14.29 -33.01 -37.60
CA GLN A 294 -15.02 -33.39 -38.83
C GLN A 294 -15.23 -34.91 -38.79
N GLU A 295 -16.47 -35.32 -38.68
CA GLU A 295 -16.86 -36.69 -39.01
C GLU A 295 -16.52 -36.94 -40.49
N PRO A 296 -15.92 -38.09 -40.82
CA PRO A 296 -15.85 -38.51 -42.23
C PRO A 296 -17.23 -39.00 -42.69
N ASP A 297 -17.78 -38.36 -43.73
CA ASP A 297 -18.86 -38.89 -44.51
C ASP A 297 -18.42 -40.25 -45.12
N ASP A 298 -19.07 -41.33 -44.71
CA ASP A 298 -19.07 -42.58 -45.42
C ASP A 298 -20.26 -42.58 -46.39
N ALA A 299 -19.94 -42.60 -47.69
CA ALA A 299 -20.84 -43.00 -48.77
C ALA A 299 -20.53 -44.41 -49.23
#